data_3d854a8b9af4e3c31aa7ef421deb318c
#
_entry.id   3d854a8b9af4e3c31aa7ef421deb318c
#
_cell.length_a   1.000
_cell.length_b   1.000
_cell.length_c   1.000
_cell.angle_alpha   90.00
_cell.angle_beta   90.00
_cell.angle_gamma   90.00
#
_symmetry.space_group_name_H-M   'P 1'
#
loop_
_entity.id
_entity.type
_entity.pdbx_description
1 polymer ?
#
loop_
_entity_poly.entity_id
_entity_poly.type
_entity_poly.pdbx_seq_one_letter_code
_entity_poly.pdbx_strand_id
1 'polypeptide(L)'
;MAGRQTSFSSFTRMGIILIVFHSTIIAFPVANETENRARYDHYRLYRVQLETDQHVQVFQDLEAKSDSCTFYGHARQPGQQLTIMVAANKVADFQDLLDRFLVTGRVLEYNVQSRIDVEAKNVKPATAAPSEFDWNHYFHLETIYAWMDELAQKHSFITVTSLGISYEGRPIKGIKLSRKPDNKAIFVEGGIHAREWISPATATFILNQLITSQDPKIVDLSTNYDWFFFPTVNPDGYKFSFESDRLWRKNRQPYGICRGVDLNRNFDSNWGGIGSSDDPCSYDFSGGSVFSEPEAKALADFIRKNAEKERIRTYIALHSYSQLLMFPLGHTPEKVANYEHLQSITDKAIAALTAVHGTEFQGGSKHETIYPSSGGSIDWAYQEAKIPVSLTFELRGPPDSTDMFILPAEQITPVGEETMAAFVAIVEEAQRMGYYD
;
A
#
# COMPACT_ATOMS: atom_id res chain seq x y z
N MET A 1 13.67 98.79 -10.25
CA MET A 1 13.42 99.50 -8.99
C MET A 1 13.09 98.40 -7.97
N ALA A 2 14.01 98.06 -7.12
CA ALA A 2 14.05 98.37 -5.72
C ALA A 2 12.86 97.69 -4.97
N GLY A 3 12.97 96.91 -4.00
CA GLY A 3 14.06 96.59 -3.05
C GLY A 3 13.57 95.56 -2.00
N ARG A 4 14.60 95.01 -1.41
CA ARG A 4 14.78 94.59 0.01
C ARG A 4 13.78 93.66 0.69
N GLN A 5 14.28 92.45 1.04
CA GLN A 5 14.83 92.06 2.32
C GLN A 5 13.84 92.10 3.46
N THR A 6 13.62 90.95 4.16
CA THR A 6 14.38 90.45 5.35
C THR A 6 13.90 89.12 5.79
N SER A 7 14.85 88.25 6.13
CA SER A 7 14.92 87.06 6.94
C SER A 7 14.04 87.02 8.20
N PHE A 8 13.60 85.83 8.59
CA PHE A 8 13.86 85.30 9.94
C PHE A 8 13.61 83.78 9.94
N SER A 9 14.64 83.06 10.40
CA SER A 9 14.68 81.66 10.64
C SER A 9 13.85 81.27 11.87
N SER A 10 13.14 80.15 11.78
CA SER A 10 12.68 79.44 12.96
C SER A 10 12.86 77.97 12.72
N PHE A 11 13.90 77.41 13.38
CA PHE A 11 14.14 75.94 13.43
C PHE A 11 13.14 75.30 14.39
N THR A 12 12.20 74.54 13.86
CA THR A 12 11.34 73.67 14.67
C THR A 12 11.97 72.28 14.67
N ARG A 13 12.54 71.91 15.80
CA ARG A 13 13.03 70.50 16.05
C ARG A 13 11.85 69.58 16.05
N MET A 14 11.77 68.72 15.03
CA MET A 14 10.84 67.60 14.98
C MET A 14 11.50 66.44 15.76
N GLY A 15 11.02 66.20 16.95
CA GLY A 15 11.40 65.03 17.74
C GLY A 15 10.89 63.75 17.12
N ILE A 16 11.78 62.90 16.68
CA ILE A 16 11.45 61.53 16.23
C ILE A 16 11.13 60.71 17.49
N ILE A 17 9.87 60.38 17.70
CA ILE A 17 9.45 59.39 18.71
C ILE A 17 9.72 58.03 18.08
N LEU A 18 10.77 57.36 18.53
CA LEU A 18 11.03 55.92 18.17
C LEU A 18 10.06 55.07 18.98
N ILE A 19 8.95 54.60 18.35
CA ILE A 19 8.09 53.60 18.95
C ILE A 19 8.76 52.25 18.72
N VAL A 20 9.40 51.72 19.77
CA VAL A 20 9.91 50.33 19.78
C VAL A 20 8.73 49.39 20.00
N PHE A 21 8.28 48.76 18.91
CA PHE A 21 7.36 47.62 19.03
C PHE A 21 8.12 46.44 19.63
N HIS A 22 7.85 46.13 20.88
CA HIS A 22 8.22 44.82 21.46
C HIS A 22 7.29 43.77 20.86
N SER A 23 7.75 43.07 19.84
CA SER A 23 7.10 41.86 19.36
C SER A 23 7.30 40.77 20.39
N THR A 24 6.36 40.58 21.29
CA THR A 24 6.26 39.37 22.11
C THR A 24 5.92 38.23 21.14
N ILE A 25 6.91 37.43 20.78
CA ILE A 25 6.71 36.12 20.13
C ILE A 25 6.02 35.26 21.20
N ILE A 26 4.70 35.11 21.10
CA ILE A 26 3.98 34.08 21.83
C ILE A 26 4.38 32.76 21.17
N ALA A 27 5.35 32.08 21.76
CA ALA A 27 5.65 30.70 21.41
C ALA A 27 4.43 29.86 21.83
N PHE A 28 3.61 29.49 20.89
CA PHE A 28 2.64 28.42 21.12
C PHE A 28 3.45 27.16 21.45
N PRO A 29 3.06 26.40 22.49
CA PRO A 29 3.70 25.12 22.74
C PRO A 29 3.56 24.30 21.46
N VAL A 30 4.66 23.78 20.95
CA VAL A 30 4.66 22.77 19.89
C VAL A 30 3.86 21.62 20.49
N ALA A 31 2.65 21.36 19.96
CA ALA A 31 1.85 20.23 20.38
C ALA A 31 2.75 18.99 20.25
N ASN A 32 2.81 18.20 21.32
CA ASN A 32 3.57 16.95 21.30
C ASN A 32 3.03 16.13 20.13
N GLU A 33 3.85 15.77 19.15
CA GLU A 33 3.45 15.01 17.95
C GLU A 33 2.74 13.69 18.32
N THR A 34 2.93 13.20 19.55
CA THR A 34 2.28 12.00 20.08
C THR A 34 0.82 12.19 20.45
N GLU A 35 0.34 13.43 20.67
CA GLU A 35 -1.05 13.70 21.12
C GLU A 35 -2.10 13.56 20.00
N ASN A 36 -1.70 13.55 18.72
CA ASN A 36 -2.60 13.52 17.56
C ASN A 36 -2.64 12.16 16.83
N ARG A 37 -1.99 11.12 17.36
CA ARG A 37 -1.99 9.80 16.72
C ARG A 37 -3.25 9.03 17.07
N ALA A 38 -3.87 8.38 16.07
CA ALA A 38 -4.92 7.41 16.32
C ALA A 38 -4.41 6.29 17.24
N ARG A 39 -5.18 5.94 18.26
CA ARG A 39 -4.84 4.88 19.19
C ARG A 39 -5.93 3.84 19.25
N TYR A 40 -5.49 2.60 19.41
CA TYR A 40 -6.31 1.39 19.42
C TYR A 40 -6.24 0.67 20.77
N ASP A 41 -6.15 1.45 21.88
CA ASP A 41 -6.12 0.92 23.24
C ASP A 41 -7.41 0.17 23.53
N HIS A 42 -7.28 -1.07 23.97
CA HIS A 42 -8.39 -1.97 24.26
C HIS A 42 -9.33 -2.29 23.10
N TYR A 43 -9.01 -1.88 21.86
CA TYR A 43 -9.66 -2.44 20.68
C TYR A 43 -9.35 -3.93 20.62
N ARG A 44 -10.38 -4.74 20.35
CA ARG A 44 -10.24 -6.19 20.26
C ARG A 44 -10.36 -6.66 18.84
N LEU A 45 -9.54 -7.62 18.49
CA LEU A 45 -9.65 -8.34 17.23
C LEU A 45 -10.40 -9.63 17.46
N TYR A 46 -11.50 -9.83 16.75
CA TYR A 46 -12.30 -11.03 16.79
C TYR A 46 -12.18 -11.82 15.49
N ARG A 47 -12.23 -13.15 15.60
CA ARG A 47 -12.55 -14.05 14.50
C ARG A 47 -13.92 -14.64 14.78
N VAL A 48 -14.86 -14.46 13.86
CA VAL A 48 -16.21 -14.99 13.95
C VAL A 48 -16.48 -15.99 12.84
N GLN A 49 -17.28 -17.00 13.11
CA GLN A 49 -17.70 -18.03 12.17
C GLN A 49 -19.16 -17.80 11.77
N LEU A 50 -19.41 -17.52 10.50
CA LEU A 50 -20.76 -17.30 9.97
C LEU A 50 -21.31 -18.65 9.46
N GLU A 51 -22.18 -19.28 10.23
CA GLU A 51 -22.67 -20.64 9.91
C GLU A 51 -24.00 -20.64 9.13
N THR A 52 -24.76 -19.53 9.19
CA THR A 52 -26.13 -19.43 8.62
C THR A 52 -26.30 -18.15 7.81
N ASP A 53 -27.31 -18.13 6.93
CA ASP A 53 -27.70 -16.91 6.20
C ASP A 53 -28.10 -15.78 7.17
N GLN A 54 -28.69 -16.11 8.32
CA GLN A 54 -29.00 -15.12 9.36
C GLN A 54 -27.73 -14.48 9.92
N HIS A 55 -26.66 -15.27 10.16
CA HIS A 55 -25.36 -14.71 10.59
C HIS A 55 -24.81 -13.75 9.53
N VAL A 56 -24.85 -14.16 8.26
CA VAL A 56 -24.39 -13.32 7.15
C VAL A 56 -25.17 -12.00 7.13
N GLN A 57 -26.50 -12.03 7.20
CA GLN A 57 -27.33 -10.81 7.20
C GLN A 57 -27.04 -9.89 8.39
N VAL A 58 -26.92 -10.46 9.60
CA VAL A 58 -26.61 -9.68 10.81
C VAL A 58 -25.25 -8.94 10.67
N PHE A 59 -24.23 -9.61 10.12
CA PHE A 59 -22.93 -9.01 9.93
C PHE A 59 -22.86 -8.04 8.76
N GLN A 60 -23.63 -8.24 7.68
CA GLN A 60 -23.84 -7.23 6.63
C GLN A 60 -24.50 -5.97 7.18
N ASP A 61 -25.55 -6.14 8.00
CA ASP A 61 -26.21 -5.01 8.66
C ASP A 61 -25.28 -4.26 9.63
N LEU A 62 -24.43 -4.99 10.36
CA LEU A 62 -23.42 -4.41 11.24
C LEU A 62 -22.36 -3.65 10.46
N GLU A 63 -21.86 -4.22 9.37
CA GLU A 63 -20.88 -3.61 8.48
C GLU A 63 -21.42 -2.30 7.88
N ALA A 64 -22.66 -2.30 7.41
CA ALA A 64 -23.29 -1.13 6.81
C ALA A 64 -23.61 0.02 7.79
N LYS A 65 -23.72 -0.26 9.11
CA LYS A 65 -24.25 0.70 10.09
C LYS A 65 -23.24 1.09 11.18
N SER A 66 -22.17 0.33 11.36
CA SER A 66 -21.23 0.54 12.46
C SER A 66 -20.01 1.34 12.02
N ASP A 67 -19.74 2.42 12.72
CA ASP A 67 -18.49 3.19 12.69
C ASP A 67 -17.42 2.68 13.69
N SER A 68 -17.79 1.70 14.48
CA SER A 68 -17.00 1.20 15.64
C SER A 68 -16.50 -0.23 15.45
N CYS A 69 -16.83 -0.84 14.30
CA CYS A 69 -16.36 -2.14 13.87
C CYS A 69 -15.64 -2.02 12.52
N THR A 70 -14.37 -2.39 12.49
CA THR A 70 -13.60 -2.46 11.22
C THR A 70 -13.59 -3.90 10.74
N PHE A 71 -14.17 -4.13 9.58
CA PHE A 71 -14.23 -5.44 8.95
C PHE A 71 -13.01 -5.67 8.06
N TYR A 72 -12.36 -6.81 8.22
CA TYR A 72 -11.26 -7.25 7.37
C TYR A 72 -11.77 -8.34 6.42
N GLY A 73 -12.58 -7.93 5.48
CA GLY A 73 -13.39 -8.74 4.57
C GLY A 73 -14.87 -8.44 4.73
N HIS A 74 -15.73 -9.01 3.88
CA HIS A 74 -17.17 -8.80 3.88
C HIS A 74 -17.92 -10.06 4.27
N ALA A 75 -19.02 -9.95 5.00
CA ALA A 75 -19.92 -11.06 5.26
C ALA A 75 -20.69 -11.43 3.98
N ARG A 76 -20.52 -12.66 3.46
CA ARG A 76 -21.04 -13.04 2.15
C ARG A 76 -21.85 -14.33 2.12
N GLN A 77 -21.36 -15.36 2.80
CA GLN A 77 -21.98 -16.69 2.72
C GLN A 77 -21.79 -17.48 4.02
N PRO A 78 -22.69 -18.41 4.30
CA PRO A 78 -22.49 -19.37 5.36
C PRO A 78 -21.19 -20.18 5.18
N GLY A 79 -20.58 -20.60 6.28
CA GLY A 79 -19.28 -21.29 6.31
C GLY A 79 -18.08 -20.36 6.34
N GLN A 80 -18.23 -19.06 6.13
CA GLN A 80 -17.16 -18.08 6.11
C GLN A 80 -16.67 -17.73 7.53
N GLN A 81 -15.36 -17.55 7.65
CA GLN A 81 -14.76 -16.84 8.79
C GLN A 81 -14.54 -15.38 8.46
N LEU A 82 -14.77 -14.51 9.44
CA LEU A 82 -14.61 -13.07 9.28
C LEU A 82 -13.79 -12.50 10.44
N THR A 83 -12.83 -11.62 10.13
CA THR A 83 -12.04 -10.92 11.14
C THR A 83 -12.58 -9.51 11.31
N ILE A 84 -12.81 -9.11 12.55
CA ILE A 84 -13.42 -7.82 12.90
C ILE A 84 -12.64 -7.19 14.05
N MET A 85 -12.20 -5.95 13.87
CA MET A 85 -11.68 -5.12 14.95
C MET A 85 -12.82 -4.31 15.55
N VAL A 86 -13.02 -4.45 16.84
CA VAL A 86 -14.12 -3.82 17.60
C VAL A 86 -13.56 -2.76 18.54
N ALA A 87 -14.12 -1.55 18.47
CA ALA A 87 -13.74 -0.46 19.34
C ALA A 87 -13.97 -0.80 20.81
N ALA A 88 -13.10 -0.29 21.69
CA ALA A 88 -13.11 -0.62 23.12
C ALA A 88 -14.47 -0.40 23.81
N ASN A 89 -15.17 0.69 23.47
CA ASN A 89 -16.49 1.04 24.01
C ASN A 89 -17.64 0.20 23.44
N LYS A 90 -17.38 -0.65 22.41
CA LYS A 90 -18.38 -1.50 21.75
C LYS A 90 -18.17 -3.00 21.97
N VAL A 91 -17.16 -3.35 22.73
CA VAL A 91 -16.83 -4.77 23.00
C VAL A 91 -17.99 -5.49 23.70
N ALA A 92 -18.65 -4.88 24.67
CA ALA A 92 -19.78 -5.50 25.36
C ALA A 92 -20.99 -5.69 24.42
N ASP A 93 -21.35 -4.65 23.66
CA ASP A 93 -22.45 -4.70 22.69
C ASP A 93 -22.19 -5.78 21.62
N PHE A 94 -20.93 -5.91 21.18
CA PHE A 94 -20.53 -6.92 20.20
C PHE A 94 -20.61 -8.34 20.77
N GLN A 95 -20.22 -8.52 22.04
CA GLN A 95 -20.35 -9.83 22.71
C GLN A 95 -21.84 -10.20 22.86
N ASP A 96 -22.69 -9.27 23.27
CA ASP A 96 -24.15 -9.48 23.38
C ASP A 96 -24.76 -9.84 22.01
N LEU A 97 -24.23 -9.28 20.92
CA LEU A 97 -24.65 -9.63 19.55
C LEU A 97 -24.28 -11.09 19.23
N LEU A 98 -23.03 -11.48 19.52
CA LEU A 98 -22.59 -12.88 19.32
C LEU A 98 -23.45 -13.87 20.08
N ASP A 99 -23.72 -13.59 21.34
CA ASP A 99 -24.53 -14.44 22.23
C ASP A 99 -25.99 -14.51 21.76
N ARG A 100 -26.59 -13.37 21.36
CA ARG A 100 -27.98 -13.30 20.88
C ARG A 100 -28.22 -14.14 19.61
N PHE A 101 -27.27 -14.09 18.69
CA PHE A 101 -27.40 -14.81 17.41
C PHE A 101 -26.67 -16.15 17.39
N LEU A 102 -26.13 -16.58 18.54
CA LEU A 102 -25.36 -17.84 18.72
C LEU A 102 -24.20 -17.95 17.71
N VAL A 103 -23.52 -16.82 17.45
CA VAL A 103 -22.36 -16.79 16.55
C VAL A 103 -21.12 -17.21 17.31
N THR A 104 -20.44 -18.23 16.81
CA THR A 104 -19.14 -18.63 17.36
C THR A 104 -18.09 -17.57 17.05
N GLY A 105 -17.51 -16.99 18.10
CA GLY A 105 -16.45 -15.97 17.98
C GLY A 105 -15.34 -16.22 18.99
N ARG A 106 -14.09 -15.95 18.58
CA ARG A 106 -12.93 -15.94 19.47
C ARG A 106 -12.18 -14.63 19.39
N VAL A 107 -11.65 -14.15 20.52
CA VAL A 107 -10.75 -13.00 20.55
C VAL A 107 -9.37 -13.47 20.07
N LEU A 108 -8.85 -12.81 19.03
CA LEU A 108 -7.49 -13.02 18.53
C LEU A 108 -6.51 -12.10 19.29
N GLU A 109 -6.91 -10.83 19.53
CA GLU A 109 -6.11 -9.84 20.25
C GLU A 109 -7.01 -9.00 21.18
N TYR A 110 -6.57 -8.82 22.43
CA TYR A 110 -7.33 -8.07 23.45
C TYR A 110 -7.00 -6.57 23.47
N ASN A 111 -5.87 -6.18 22.88
CA ASN A 111 -5.42 -4.80 22.84
C ASN A 111 -4.54 -4.58 21.58
N VAL A 112 -5.17 -4.17 20.49
CA VAL A 112 -4.48 -3.96 19.20
C VAL A 112 -3.34 -2.94 19.34
N GLN A 113 -3.48 -1.93 20.23
CA GLN A 113 -2.42 -0.95 20.45
C GLN A 113 -1.12 -1.58 20.94
N SER A 114 -1.18 -2.62 21.72
CA SER A 114 0.03 -3.29 22.22
C SER A 114 0.91 -3.84 21.09
N ARG A 115 0.29 -4.31 20.01
CA ARG A 115 1.00 -4.80 18.81
C ARG A 115 1.66 -3.65 18.06
N ILE A 116 0.94 -2.53 17.89
CA ILE A 116 1.46 -1.31 17.26
C ILE A 116 2.65 -0.76 18.06
N ASP A 117 2.56 -0.75 19.39
CA ASP A 117 3.64 -0.27 20.27
C ASP A 117 4.90 -1.18 20.20
N VAL A 118 4.72 -2.48 19.97
CA VAL A 118 5.84 -3.42 19.74
C VAL A 118 6.48 -3.18 18.38
N GLU A 119 5.69 -3.07 17.31
CA GLU A 119 6.19 -2.80 15.96
C GLU A 119 6.95 -1.47 15.90
N ALA A 120 6.44 -0.43 16.58
CA ALA A 120 7.05 0.91 16.60
C ALA A 120 8.51 0.90 17.11
N LYS A 121 8.91 -0.08 17.92
CA LYS A 121 10.30 -0.24 18.39
C LYS A 121 11.26 -0.67 17.27
N ASN A 122 10.73 -1.26 16.22
CA ASN A 122 11.46 -1.74 15.04
C ASN A 122 11.29 -0.83 13.82
N VAL A 123 10.84 0.41 14.04
CA VAL A 123 10.79 1.46 13.02
C VAL A 123 12.03 2.35 13.17
N LYS A 124 12.75 2.54 12.08
CA LYS A 124 13.86 3.50 12.04
C LYS A 124 13.33 4.93 11.98
N PRO A 125 13.99 5.90 12.64
CA PRO A 125 13.55 7.30 12.60
C PRO A 125 13.56 7.84 11.16
N ALA A 126 12.69 8.81 10.87
CA ALA A 126 12.58 9.45 9.55
C ALA A 126 13.90 10.12 9.10
N THR A 127 14.81 10.39 10.04
CA THR A 127 16.15 10.96 9.81
C THR A 127 17.24 9.90 9.57
N ALA A 128 16.88 8.61 9.53
CA ALA A 128 17.84 7.54 9.27
C ALA A 128 18.54 7.76 7.93
N ALA A 129 19.87 7.60 7.93
CA ALA A 129 20.66 7.76 6.72
C ALA A 129 20.37 6.63 5.71
N PRO A 130 20.45 6.87 4.39
CA PRO A 130 20.28 5.82 3.38
C PRO A 130 21.22 4.62 3.57
N SER A 131 22.42 4.84 4.12
CA SER A 131 23.40 3.80 4.44
C SER A 131 22.97 2.87 5.60
N GLU A 132 21.95 3.27 6.36
CA GLU A 132 21.35 2.45 7.43
C GLU A 132 20.17 1.61 6.93
N PHE A 133 19.86 1.68 5.64
CA PHE A 133 18.74 0.94 5.04
C PHE A 133 19.02 -0.56 5.09
N ASP A 134 18.13 -1.30 5.73
CA ASP A 134 18.21 -2.75 5.90
C ASP A 134 16.82 -3.41 5.81
N TRP A 135 16.73 -4.71 6.04
CA TRP A 135 15.48 -5.46 6.04
C TRP A 135 15.19 -6.12 7.42
N ASN A 136 15.67 -5.47 8.49
CA ASN A 136 15.34 -5.80 9.88
C ASN A 136 14.44 -4.73 10.52
N HIS A 137 14.13 -3.66 9.77
CA HIS A 137 13.35 -2.53 10.23
C HIS A 137 12.39 -2.05 9.15
N TYR A 138 11.29 -1.40 9.57
CA TYR A 138 10.47 -0.60 8.68
C TYR A 138 11.01 0.84 8.59
N PHE A 139 10.89 1.44 7.41
CA PHE A 139 11.44 2.76 7.11
C PHE A 139 10.39 3.75 6.66
N HIS A 140 10.56 5.00 7.06
CA HIS A 140 9.77 6.11 6.55
C HIS A 140 9.99 6.32 5.05
N LEU A 141 9.02 6.96 4.41
CA LEU A 141 9.01 7.23 2.96
C LEU A 141 10.30 7.94 2.51
N GLU A 142 10.73 8.94 3.26
CA GLU A 142 11.89 9.77 2.95
C GLU A 142 13.17 8.94 2.88
N THR A 143 13.33 7.97 3.80
CA THR A 143 14.49 7.07 3.82
C THR A 143 14.47 6.10 2.64
N ILE A 144 13.32 5.53 2.29
CA ILE A 144 13.17 4.70 1.09
C ILE A 144 13.57 5.49 -0.16
N TYR A 145 13.10 6.73 -0.30
CA TYR A 145 13.40 7.58 -1.44
C TYR A 145 14.87 7.98 -1.52
N ALA A 146 15.48 8.30 -0.38
CA ALA A 146 16.91 8.61 -0.31
C ALA A 146 17.79 7.39 -0.66
N TRP A 147 17.39 6.17 -0.20
CA TRP A 147 18.06 4.94 -0.58
C TRP A 147 17.98 4.68 -2.11
N MET A 148 16.83 4.92 -2.72
CA MET A 148 16.67 4.80 -4.18
C MET A 148 17.54 5.78 -4.96
N ASP A 149 17.67 7.02 -4.47
CA ASP A 149 18.59 8.03 -5.07
C ASP A 149 20.05 7.59 -4.95
N GLU A 150 20.44 7.02 -3.80
CA GLU A 150 21.80 6.49 -3.60
C GLU A 150 22.10 5.30 -4.53
N LEU A 151 21.15 4.39 -4.76
CA LEU A 151 21.31 3.30 -5.72
C LEU A 151 21.60 3.82 -7.14
N ALA A 152 20.86 4.85 -7.58
CA ALA A 152 21.07 5.43 -8.90
C ALA A 152 22.42 6.15 -9.03
N GLN A 153 22.98 6.68 -7.94
CA GLN A 153 24.33 7.25 -7.93
C GLN A 153 25.41 6.18 -7.99
N LYS A 154 25.18 5.02 -7.36
CA LYS A 154 26.16 3.92 -7.28
C LYS A 154 26.20 3.05 -8.53
N HIS A 155 25.06 2.92 -9.25
CA HIS A 155 24.90 1.94 -10.31
C HIS A 155 24.37 2.60 -11.61
N SER A 156 25.19 2.60 -12.67
CA SER A 156 24.83 3.19 -13.96
C SER A 156 23.64 2.53 -14.67
N PHE A 157 23.29 1.31 -14.28
CA PHE A 157 22.13 0.58 -14.79
C PHE A 157 20.84 0.84 -13.99
N ILE A 158 20.88 1.73 -13.00
CA ILE A 158 19.74 2.18 -12.20
C ILE A 158 19.36 3.60 -12.60
N THR A 159 18.09 3.84 -12.82
CA THR A 159 17.54 5.18 -13.08
C THR A 159 16.35 5.42 -12.16
N VAL A 160 16.38 6.53 -11.41
CA VAL A 160 15.20 7.00 -10.68
C VAL A 160 14.15 7.48 -11.67
N THR A 161 12.91 7.05 -11.48
CA THR A 161 11.76 7.45 -12.29
C THR A 161 10.59 7.84 -11.39
N SER A 162 9.50 8.37 -11.97
CA SER A 162 8.30 8.73 -11.23
C SER A 162 7.06 8.40 -12.05
N LEU A 163 6.01 7.91 -11.40
CA LEU A 163 4.68 7.80 -12.02
C LEU A 163 4.07 9.20 -12.22
N GLY A 164 4.23 10.08 -11.24
CA GLY A 164 3.63 11.41 -11.16
C GLY A 164 3.71 11.98 -9.75
N ILE A 165 2.68 12.74 -9.40
CA ILE A 165 2.55 13.44 -8.11
C ILE A 165 1.28 12.96 -7.41
N SER A 166 1.36 12.67 -6.11
CA SER A 166 0.23 12.32 -5.26
C SER A 166 -0.66 13.53 -4.94
N TYR A 167 -1.80 13.29 -4.31
CA TYR A 167 -2.73 14.35 -3.90
C TYR A 167 -2.07 15.42 -3.02
N GLU A 168 -1.24 15.05 -2.05
CA GLU A 168 -0.52 16.00 -1.17
C GLU A 168 0.78 16.55 -1.78
N GLY A 169 1.02 16.31 -3.08
CA GLY A 169 2.15 16.89 -3.82
C GLY A 169 3.46 16.12 -3.72
N ARG A 170 3.46 14.87 -3.25
CA ARG A 170 4.67 14.04 -3.18
C ARG A 170 4.93 13.32 -4.50
N PRO A 171 6.19 13.20 -4.95
CA PRO A 171 6.51 12.37 -6.10
C PRO A 171 6.21 10.90 -5.78
N ILE A 172 5.56 10.19 -6.71
CA ILE A 172 5.42 8.73 -6.65
C ILE A 172 6.67 8.16 -7.30
N LYS A 173 7.71 7.99 -6.48
CA LYS A 173 9.06 7.67 -6.93
C LYS A 173 9.23 6.17 -7.16
N GLY A 174 10.00 5.81 -8.19
CA GLY A 174 10.37 4.44 -8.51
C GLY A 174 11.77 4.32 -9.11
N ILE A 175 12.15 3.09 -9.40
CA ILE A 175 13.42 2.70 -10.02
C ILE A 175 13.13 1.98 -11.32
N LYS A 176 13.88 2.31 -12.38
CA LYS A 176 14.11 1.43 -13.53
C LYS A 176 15.49 0.79 -13.38
N LEU A 177 15.55 -0.55 -13.37
CA LEU A 177 16.77 -1.32 -13.49
C LEU A 177 16.85 -1.86 -14.93
N SER A 178 17.93 -1.56 -15.66
CA SER A 178 18.13 -1.99 -17.03
C SER A 178 19.62 -2.18 -17.32
N ARG A 179 20.05 -3.42 -17.57
CA ARG A 179 21.46 -3.75 -17.81
C ARG A 179 21.79 -3.95 -19.28
N LYS A 180 20.79 -4.23 -20.10
CA LYS A 180 20.94 -4.44 -21.56
C LYS A 180 19.86 -3.67 -22.31
N PRO A 181 20.13 -3.22 -23.53
CA PRO A 181 19.09 -2.68 -24.40
C PRO A 181 18.11 -3.79 -24.81
N ASP A 182 16.92 -3.37 -25.18
CA ASP A 182 15.88 -4.20 -25.78
C ASP A 182 15.32 -5.34 -24.92
N ASN A 183 15.57 -5.36 -23.61
CA ASN A 183 14.94 -6.29 -22.70
C ASN A 183 13.41 -6.11 -22.66
N LYS A 184 12.69 -7.20 -22.40
CA LYS A 184 11.28 -7.13 -21.98
C LYS A 184 11.21 -6.70 -20.51
N ALA A 185 10.15 -6.01 -20.13
CA ALA A 185 10.07 -5.41 -18.82
C ALA A 185 9.07 -6.11 -17.89
N ILE A 186 9.37 -6.04 -16.61
CA ILE A 186 8.54 -6.46 -15.48
C ILE A 186 8.27 -5.23 -14.62
N PHE A 187 7.00 -5.03 -14.30
CA PHE A 187 6.55 -3.92 -13.46
C PHE A 187 6.12 -4.45 -12.09
N VAL A 188 6.63 -3.85 -11.03
CA VAL A 188 6.33 -4.20 -9.64
C VAL A 188 5.83 -2.97 -8.91
N GLU A 189 4.62 -3.06 -8.37
CA GLU A 189 4.07 -2.06 -7.46
C GLU A 189 3.98 -2.57 -6.04
N GLY A 190 4.12 -1.67 -5.08
CA GLY A 190 3.87 -1.92 -3.66
C GLY A 190 3.27 -0.69 -2.99
N GLY A 191 2.78 -0.87 -1.76
CA GLY A 191 2.32 0.23 -0.93
C GLY A 191 1.15 1.03 -1.50
N ILE A 192 0.27 0.42 -2.31
CA ILE A 192 -0.97 1.05 -2.76
C ILE A 192 -1.94 1.22 -1.57
N HIS A 193 -1.92 0.27 -0.62
CA HIS A 193 -2.58 0.40 0.68
C HIS A 193 -1.56 0.76 1.75
N ALA A 194 -1.80 1.85 2.44
CA ALA A 194 -0.83 2.49 3.32
C ALA A 194 -0.37 1.65 4.52
N ARG A 195 -1.27 0.84 5.10
CA ARG A 195 -1.01 0.00 6.29
C ARG A 195 -0.20 -1.27 6.02
N GLU A 196 0.00 -1.62 4.76
CA GLU A 196 0.65 -2.86 4.32
C GLU A 196 2.17 -2.67 4.22
N TRP A 197 2.83 -2.38 5.36
CA TRP A 197 4.25 -2.01 5.39
C TRP A 197 5.19 -3.07 4.85
N ILE A 198 4.80 -4.34 4.95
CA ILE A 198 5.58 -5.45 4.38
C ILE A 198 5.68 -5.38 2.85
N SER A 199 4.70 -4.78 2.17
CA SER A 199 4.69 -4.64 0.70
C SER A 199 5.85 -3.76 0.18
N PRO A 200 6.04 -2.50 0.62
CA PRO A 200 7.23 -1.71 0.28
C PRO A 200 8.54 -2.36 0.71
N ALA A 201 8.57 -2.99 1.90
CA ALA A 201 9.76 -3.66 2.40
C ALA A 201 10.17 -4.83 1.50
N THR A 202 9.23 -5.65 1.07
CA THR A 202 9.48 -6.77 0.14
C THR A 202 9.89 -6.26 -1.25
N ALA A 203 9.24 -5.22 -1.78
CA ALA A 203 9.62 -4.62 -3.06
C ALA A 203 11.08 -4.14 -3.07
N THR A 204 11.50 -3.45 -2.00
CA THR A 204 12.89 -2.97 -1.84
C THR A 204 13.87 -4.13 -1.62
N PHE A 205 13.47 -5.20 -0.91
CA PHE A 205 14.29 -6.40 -0.75
C PHE A 205 14.58 -7.05 -2.11
N ILE A 206 13.55 -7.28 -2.92
CA ILE A 206 13.69 -7.89 -4.25
C ILE A 206 14.58 -7.03 -5.15
N LEU A 207 14.37 -5.70 -5.16
CA LEU A 207 15.22 -4.78 -5.90
C LEU A 207 16.69 -4.91 -5.47
N ASN A 208 16.97 -4.98 -4.17
CA ASN A 208 18.32 -5.17 -3.66
C ASN A 208 18.92 -6.52 -4.11
N GLN A 209 18.15 -7.61 -4.07
CA GLN A 209 18.62 -8.92 -4.54
C GLN A 209 18.99 -8.89 -6.03
N LEU A 210 18.20 -8.24 -6.88
CA LEU A 210 18.51 -8.07 -8.30
C LEU A 210 19.79 -7.24 -8.54
N ILE A 211 20.17 -6.38 -7.59
CA ILE A 211 21.40 -5.57 -7.71
C ILE A 211 22.62 -6.33 -7.19
N THR A 212 22.50 -7.04 -6.07
CA THR A 212 23.65 -7.49 -5.26
C THR A 212 23.86 -9.00 -5.26
N SER A 213 22.84 -9.80 -5.59
CA SER A 213 22.92 -11.26 -5.52
C SER A 213 23.98 -11.83 -6.48
N GLN A 214 24.61 -12.95 -6.06
CA GLN A 214 25.48 -13.76 -6.88
C GLN A 214 24.81 -15.07 -7.32
N ASP A 215 23.56 -15.30 -6.95
CA ASP A 215 22.80 -16.46 -7.43
C ASP A 215 22.62 -16.35 -8.94
N PRO A 216 23.03 -17.38 -9.72
CA PRO A 216 22.96 -17.34 -11.19
C PRO A 216 21.57 -17.05 -11.74
N LYS A 217 20.51 -17.53 -11.10
CA LYS A 217 19.13 -17.28 -11.52
C LYS A 217 18.74 -15.81 -11.32
N ILE A 218 19.09 -15.23 -10.16
CA ILE A 218 18.79 -13.82 -9.87
C ILE A 218 19.63 -12.90 -10.77
N VAL A 219 20.90 -13.27 -11.03
CA VAL A 219 21.77 -12.55 -11.98
C VAL A 219 21.19 -12.60 -13.40
N ASP A 220 20.62 -13.74 -13.81
CA ASP A 220 19.93 -13.88 -15.09
C ASP A 220 18.73 -12.93 -15.19
N LEU A 221 17.86 -12.93 -14.18
CA LEU A 221 16.71 -12.03 -14.10
C LEU A 221 17.13 -10.55 -14.16
N SER A 222 18.14 -10.19 -13.40
CA SER A 222 18.68 -8.82 -13.34
C SER A 222 19.30 -8.38 -14.68
N THR A 223 19.81 -9.33 -15.49
CA THR A 223 20.56 -9.04 -16.72
C THR A 223 19.66 -9.06 -17.96
N ASN A 224 18.71 -9.99 -18.02
CA ASN A 224 17.96 -10.27 -19.24
C ASN A 224 16.54 -9.67 -19.23
N TYR A 225 16.14 -9.01 -18.14
CA TYR A 225 14.87 -8.30 -18.04
C TYR A 225 15.09 -6.88 -17.51
N ASP A 226 14.30 -5.94 -17.98
CA ASP A 226 14.17 -4.62 -17.38
C ASP A 226 13.13 -4.66 -16.25
N TRP A 227 13.40 -3.94 -15.17
CA TRP A 227 12.52 -3.92 -14.01
C TRP A 227 12.11 -2.50 -13.66
N PHE A 228 10.82 -2.33 -13.41
CA PHE A 228 10.28 -1.11 -12.81
C PHE A 228 9.78 -1.44 -11.41
N PHE A 229 10.31 -0.76 -10.40
CA PHE A 229 9.86 -0.87 -9.02
C PHE A 229 9.29 0.44 -8.53
N PHE A 230 8.05 0.41 -8.06
CA PHE A 230 7.40 1.51 -7.36
C PHE A 230 6.97 1.02 -5.98
N PRO A 231 7.87 1.09 -4.96
CA PRO A 231 7.60 0.48 -3.65
C PRO A 231 6.45 1.13 -2.89
N THR A 232 6.14 2.41 -3.18
CA THR A 232 5.11 3.18 -2.49
C THR A 232 4.26 3.96 -3.49
N VAL A 233 3.25 3.30 -4.06
CA VAL A 233 2.31 3.95 -5.01
C VAL A 233 1.42 4.99 -4.32
N ASN A 234 1.15 4.79 -3.03
CA ASN A 234 0.39 5.72 -2.17
C ASN A 234 1.32 6.39 -1.13
N PRO A 235 2.18 7.34 -1.54
CA PRO A 235 3.14 7.94 -0.61
C PRO A 235 2.48 8.76 0.49
N ASP A 236 1.32 9.37 0.23
CA ASP A 236 0.59 10.18 1.20
C ASP A 236 -0.02 9.31 2.30
N GLY A 237 -0.71 8.26 1.92
CA GLY A 237 -1.24 7.29 2.87
C GLY A 237 -0.14 6.58 3.65
N TYR A 238 0.95 6.17 2.99
CA TYR A 238 2.08 5.52 3.64
C TYR A 238 2.70 6.41 4.71
N LYS A 239 2.99 7.67 4.38
CA LYS A 239 3.49 8.66 5.36
C LYS A 239 2.50 8.83 6.51
N PHE A 240 1.20 8.98 6.22
CA PHE A 240 0.17 9.12 7.23
C PHE A 240 0.07 7.92 8.18
N SER A 241 0.33 6.69 7.67
CA SER A 241 0.34 5.48 8.50
C SER A 241 1.48 5.45 9.52
N PHE A 242 2.60 6.12 9.24
CA PHE A 242 3.70 6.28 10.20
C PHE A 242 3.47 7.41 11.20
N GLU A 243 2.84 8.50 10.78
CA GLU A 243 2.76 9.72 11.57
C GLU A 243 1.48 9.86 12.39
N SER A 244 0.36 9.28 11.89
CA SER A 244 -0.96 9.57 12.46
C SER A 244 -1.82 8.35 12.73
N ASP A 245 -1.96 7.41 11.77
CA ASP A 245 -2.85 6.24 11.93
C ASP A 245 -2.22 5.01 11.30
N ARG A 246 -1.65 4.13 12.13
CA ARG A 246 -0.95 2.91 11.69
C ARG A 246 -1.82 2.02 10.81
N LEU A 247 -3.12 2.00 11.00
CA LEU A 247 -4.04 1.13 10.25
C LEU A 247 -4.73 1.84 9.08
N TRP A 248 -4.25 3.02 8.70
CA TRP A 248 -4.75 3.75 7.53
C TRP A 248 -4.50 2.98 6.23
N ARG A 249 -5.54 2.85 5.38
CA ARG A 249 -5.50 2.10 4.11
C ARG A 249 -5.44 3.00 2.87
N LYS A 250 -6.32 4.01 2.83
CA LYS A 250 -6.66 4.81 1.65
C LYS A 250 -5.59 5.87 1.31
N ASN A 251 -5.74 6.60 0.20
CA ASN A 251 -4.97 7.82 -0.02
C ASN A 251 -5.44 8.95 0.89
N ARG A 252 -5.13 10.23 0.58
CA ARG A 252 -5.42 11.34 1.49
C ARG A 252 -6.34 12.42 0.92
N GLN A 253 -6.92 12.24 -0.27
CA GLN A 253 -7.84 13.18 -0.88
C GLN A 253 -9.11 13.34 -0.03
N PRO A 254 -9.59 14.57 0.24
CA PRO A 254 -10.79 14.79 1.05
C PRO A 254 -12.09 14.54 0.26
N TYR A 255 -13.06 13.95 0.93
CA TYR A 255 -14.43 13.75 0.45
C TYR A 255 -15.41 14.13 1.57
N GLY A 256 -15.77 15.41 1.63
CA GLY A 256 -16.59 15.94 2.72
C GLY A 256 -15.88 15.83 4.08
N ILE A 257 -16.50 15.16 5.03
CA ILE A 257 -15.92 14.91 6.36
C ILE A 257 -14.96 13.72 6.38
N CYS A 258 -15.04 12.83 5.38
CA CYS A 258 -14.18 11.67 5.27
C CYS A 258 -12.99 11.93 4.33
N ARG A 259 -11.98 11.08 4.41
CA ARG A 259 -10.77 11.21 3.60
C ARG A 259 -10.38 9.89 2.96
N GLY A 260 -9.83 10.03 1.76
CA GLY A 260 -9.20 8.98 1.02
C GLY A 260 -10.15 8.09 0.23
N VAL A 261 -9.57 7.48 -0.79
CA VAL A 261 -10.14 6.47 -1.67
C VAL A 261 -9.29 5.21 -1.55
N ASP A 262 -9.90 4.05 -1.62
CA ASP A 262 -9.18 2.81 -1.86
C ASP A 262 -8.66 2.83 -3.30
N LEU A 263 -7.37 3.09 -3.45
CA LEU A 263 -6.76 3.21 -4.77
C LEU A 263 -6.93 1.93 -5.61
N ASN A 264 -6.98 0.75 -4.95
CA ASN A 264 -7.21 -0.53 -5.61
C ASN A 264 -8.71 -0.83 -5.87
N ARG A 265 -9.54 0.23 -5.87
CA ARG A 265 -10.95 0.27 -6.33
C ARG A 265 -11.17 1.37 -7.37
N ASN A 266 -10.13 2.17 -7.70
CA ASN A 266 -10.28 3.36 -8.52
C ASN A 266 -9.87 3.19 -10.00
N PHE A 267 -9.44 1.98 -10.40
CA PHE A 267 -9.08 1.66 -11.78
C PHE A 267 -10.29 1.36 -12.65
N ASP A 268 -10.14 1.60 -13.96
CA ASP A 268 -11.16 1.30 -15.00
C ASP A 268 -11.20 -0.20 -15.31
N SER A 269 -11.68 -0.97 -14.36
CA SER A 269 -11.97 -2.40 -14.50
C SER A 269 -13.22 -2.71 -13.69
N ASN A 270 -14.39 -2.64 -14.36
CA ASN A 270 -15.70 -2.76 -13.73
C ASN A 270 -15.89 -1.83 -12.50
N TRP A 271 -15.42 -0.61 -12.61
CA TRP A 271 -15.41 0.39 -11.52
C TRP A 271 -16.80 0.59 -10.91
N GLY A 272 -16.88 0.75 -9.60
CA GLY A 272 -18.14 0.90 -8.86
C GLY A 272 -18.96 -0.39 -8.77
N GLY A 273 -18.41 -1.53 -9.21
CA GLY A 273 -19.07 -2.83 -9.16
C GLY A 273 -18.88 -3.54 -7.82
N ILE A 274 -19.03 -4.87 -7.84
CA ILE A 274 -18.98 -5.71 -6.65
C ILE A 274 -17.70 -5.51 -5.84
N GLY A 275 -17.83 -5.47 -4.51
CA GLY A 275 -16.70 -5.36 -3.58
C GLY A 275 -16.04 -3.97 -3.57
N SER A 276 -16.81 -2.93 -3.93
CA SER A 276 -16.47 -1.53 -3.74
C SER A 276 -17.67 -0.77 -3.15
N SER A 277 -17.41 0.39 -2.55
CA SER A 277 -18.42 1.25 -1.93
C SER A 277 -18.46 2.62 -2.62
N ASP A 278 -19.63 3.25 -2.62
CA ASP A 278 -19.85 4.65 -2.99
C ASP A 278 -19.90 5.60 -1.76
N ASP A 279 -19.80 5.04 -0.55
CA ASP A 279 -19.69 5.82 0.69
C ASP A 279 -18.24 6.29 0.92
N PRO A 280 -17.98 7.62 0.92
CA PRO A 280 -16.65 8.16 1.18
C PRO A 280 -16.02 7.75 2.52
N CYS A 281 -16.83 7.37 3.49
CA CYS A 281 -16.36 6.94 4.82
C CYS A 281 -15.98 5.46 4.84
N SER A 282 -16.41 4.68 3.87
CA SER A 282 -16.03 3.26 3.75
C SER A 282 -14.53 3.08 3.47
N TYR A 283 -13.97 1.98 3.96
CA TYR A 283 -12.56 1.62 3.72
C TYR A 283 -12.28 1.20 2.28
N ASP A 284 -13.31 0.75 1.54
CA ASP A 284 -13.27 0.31 0.14
C ASP A 284 -13.96 1.31 -0.82
N PHE A 285 -14.07 2.57 -0.41
CA PHE A 285 -14.61 3.65 -1.24
C PHE A 285 -13.85 3.77 -2.56
N SER A 286 -14.59 3.68 -3.69
CA SER A 286 -14.02 3.62 -5.03
C SER A 286 -13.68 5.00 -5.66
N GLY A 287 -13.97 6.09 -4.93
CA GLY A 287 -13.76 7.46 -5.42
C GLY A 287 -14.96 8.02 -6.18
N GLY A 288 -14.88 9.29 -6.56
CA GLY A 288 -15.97 10.01 -7.24
C GLY A 288 -16.14 9.62 -8.71
N SER A 289 -15.13 9.02 -9.33
CA SER A 289 -15.14 8.49 -10.71
C SER A 289 -13.94 7.58 -10.93
N VAL A 290 -13.95 6.87 -12.06
CA VAL A 290 -12.75 6.18 -12.57
C VAL A 290 -11.56 7.13 -12.58
N PHE A 291 -10.42 6.69 -12.01
CA PHE A 291 -9.19 7.48 -11.94
C PHE A 291 -9.37 8.88 -11.35
N SER A 292 -10.32 9.05 -10.41
CA SER A 292 -10.46 10.29 -9.66
C SER A 292 -9.22 10.63 -8.84
N GLU A 293 -8.46 9.62 -8.46
CA GLU A 293 -7.28 9.76 -7.61
C GLU A 293 -6.01 9.92 -8.44
N PRO A 294 -5.19 10.94 -8.14
CA PRO A 294 -3.98 11.21 -8.91
C PRO A 294 -2.99 10.06 -8.89
N GLU A 295 -2.92 9.28 -7.80
CA GLU A 295 -2.03 8.13 -7.67
C GLU A 295 -2.42 6.99 -8.63
N ALA A 296 -3.69 6.60 -8.64
CA ALA A 296 -4.21 5.56 -9.53
C ALA A 296 -4.11 5.99 -11.00
N LYS A 297 -4.45 7.24 -11.28
CA LYS A 297 -4.33 7.84 -12.62
C LYS A 297 -2.88 7.87 -13.09
N ALA A 298 -1.95 8.30 -12.23
CA ALA A 298 -0.53 8.38 -12.56
C ALA A 298 0.06 7.00 -12.89
N LEU A 299 -0.30 5.97 -12.12
CA LEU A 299 0.10 4.58 -12.38
C LEU A 299 -0.44 4.11 -13.74
N ALA A 300 -1.73 4.31 -13.99
CA ALA A 300 -2.36 3.91 -15.25
C ALA A 300 -1.76 4.66 -16.46
N ASP A 301 -1.54 5.94 -16.36
CA ASP A 301 -0.96 6.76 -17.44
C ASP A 301 0.49 6.37 -17.71
N PHE A 302 1.28 6.09 -16.68
CA PHE A 302 2.65 5.59 -16.85
C PHE A 302 2.67 4.25 -17.60
N ILE A 303 1.83 3.31 -17.21
CA ILE A 303 1.74 2.00 -17.86
C ILE A 303 1.24 2.13 -19.29
N ARG A 304 0.15 2.87 -19.56
CA ARG A 304 -0.35 3.12 -20.93
C ARG A 304 0.73 3.67 -21.86
N LYS A 305 1.52 4.62 -21.35
CA LYS A 305 2.61 5.25 -22.12
C LYS A 305 3.78 4.31 -22.38
N ASN A 306 4.07 3.39 -21.47
CA ASN A 306 5.30 2.62 -21.47
C ASN A 306 5.09 1.12 -21.76
N ALA A 307 3.88 0.58 -21.63
CA ALA A 307 3.63 -0.86 -21.76
C ALA A 307 4.13 -1.43 -23.10
N GLU A 308 3.85 -0.76 -24.21
CA GLU A 308 4.34 -1.14 -25.52
C GLU A 308 5.81 -0.76 -25.72
N LYS A 309 6.18 0.50 -25.44
CA LYS A 309 7.53 1.03 -25.62
C LYS A 309 8.58 0.26 -24.85
N GLU A 310 8.33 0.01 -23.57
CA GLU A 310 9.23 -0.73 -22.66
C GLU A 310 8.93 -2.23 -22.69
N ARG A 311 7.96 -2.65 -23.50
CA ARG A 311 7.59 -4.08 -23.65
C ARG A 311 7.29 -4.76 -22.31
N ILE A 312 6.48 -4.12 -21.44
CA ILE A 312 6.06 -4.67 -20.16
C ILE A 312 5.22 -5.92 -20.44
N ARG A 313 5.64 -7.07 -19.93
CA ARG A 313 4.98 -8.38 -20.12
C ARG A 313 4.45 -8.96 -18.82
N THR A 314 4.97 -8.48 -17.71
CA THR A 314 4.55 -8.92 -16.38
C THR A 314 4.28 -7.71 -15.48
N TYR A 315 3.17 -7.78 -14.76
CA TYR A 315 2.75 -6.82 -13.75
C TYR A 315 2.54 -7.56 -12.43
N ILE A 316 3.22 -7.14 -11.37
CA ILE A 316 3.12 -7.75 -10.05
C ILE A 316 2.75 -6.68 -9.03
N ALA A 317 1.63 -6.88 -8.34
CA ALA A 317 1.19 -6.06 -7.22
C ALA A 317 1.50 -6.76 -5.90
N LEU A 318 2.17 -6.07 -4.98
CA LEU A 318 2.47 -6.57 -3.65
C LEU A 318 1.53 -5.96 -2.62
N HIS A 319 0.76 -6.82 -1.99
CA HIS A 319 -0.20 -6.51 -0.93
C HIS A 319 0.09 -7.33 0.33
N SER A 320 -0.62 -7.06 1.39
CA SER A 320 -0.77 -7.95 2.54
C SER A 320 -2.17 -7.77 3.15
N TYR A 321 -2.68 -8.80 3.80
CA TYR A 321 -2.12 -10.09 4.15
C TYR A 321 -3.05 -11.21 3.67
N SER A 322 -2.68 -12.42 3.68
CA SER A 322 -3.49 -13.66 3.65
C SER A 322 -2.75 -14.85 3.03
N GLN A 323 -1.49 -14.68 2.60
CA GLN A 323 -0.70 -15.74 1.96
C GLN A 323 -1.37 -16.28 0.70
N LEU A 324 -1.68 -15.37 -0.23
CA LEU A 324 -2.32 -15.69 -1.50
C LEU A 324 -1.46 -15.20 -2.67
N LEU A 325 -1.51 -15.95 -3.79
CA LEU A 325 -1.00 -15.51 -5.09
C LEU A 325 -2.10 -15.64 -6.12
N MET A 326 -2.53 -14.52 -6.68
CA MET A 326 -3.74 -14.45 -7.49
C MET A 326 -3.48 -13.80 -8.85
N PHE A 327 -4.34 -14.15 -9.82
CA PHE A 327 -4.37 -13.56 -11.15
C PHE A 327 -5.79 -13.08 -11.50
N PRO A 328 -5.98 -12.22 -12.53
CA PRO A 328 -7.30 -11.72 -12.93
C PRO A 328 -8.29 -12.84 -13.32
N LEU A 329 -9.59 -12.60 -13.20
CA LEU A 329 -10.28 -11.37 -12.85
C LEU A 329 -10.86 -11.43 -11.42
N GLY A 330 -11.00 -10.24 -10.79
CA GLY A 330 -11.63 -10.15 -9.48
C GLY A 330 -13.16 -9.97 -9.53
N HIS A 331 -13.68 -9.30 -10.54
CA HIS A 331 -15.10 -8.92 -10.59
C HIS A 331 -16.04 -10.01 -11.20
N THR A 332 -15.50 -11.05 -11.82
CA THR A 332 -16.26 -12.10 -12.48
C THR A 332 -15.57 -13.46 -12.32
N PRO A 333 -16.31 -14.56 -12.22
CA PRO A 333 -15.75 -15.92 -12.25
C PRO A 333 -15.33 -16.37 -13.65
N GLU A 334 -15.55 -15.57 -14.69
CA GLU A 334 -15.18 -15.91 -16.05
C GLU A 334 -13.66 -16.06 -16.19
N LYS A 335 -13.24 -17.16 -16.82
CA LYS A 335 -11.84 -17.43 -17.06
C LYS A 335 -11.28 -16.52 -18.15
N VAL A 336 -10.11 -15.96 -17.88
CA VAL A 336 -9.33 -15.19 -18.85
C VAL A 336 -8.77 -16.11 -19.96
N ALA A 337 -8.44 -15.55 -21.13
CA ALA A 337 -8.01 -16.32 -22.29
C ALA A 337 -6.78 -17.21 -22.04
N ASN A 338 -5.86 -16.79 -21.19
CA ASN A 338 -4.65 -17.53 -20.83
C ASN A 338 -4.69 -18.11 -19.40
N TYR A 339 -5.90 -18.46 -18.91
CA TYR A 339 -6.12 -18.95 -17.54
C TYR A 339 -5.18 -20.09 -17.15
N GLU A 340 -5.06 -21.11 -17.99
CA GLU A 340 -4.23 -22.29 -17.69
C GLU A 340 -2.72 -21.94 -17.60
N HIS A 341 -2.26 -20.94 -18.35
CA HIS A 341 -0.89 -20.42 -18.22
C HIS A 341 -0.70 -19.70 -16.90
N LEU A 342 -1.64 -18.80 -16.53
CA LEU A 342 -1.57 -18.07 -15.26
C LEU A 342 -1.66 -19.01 -14.05
N GLN A 343 -2.51 -20.04 -14.12
CA GLN A 343 -2.57 -21.09 -13.09
C GLN A 343 -1.24 -21.81 -12.95
N SER A 344 -0.63 -22.25 -14.06
CA SER A 344 0.68 -22.92 -14.03
C SER A 344 1.78 -22.02 -13.47
N ILE A 345 1.82 -20.73 -13.86
CA ILE A 345 2.77 -19.75 -13.32
C ILE A 345 2.57 -19.61 -11.79
N THR A 346 1.32 -19.48 -11.36
CA THR A 346 0.95 -19.35 -9.94
C THR A 346 1.37 -20.59 -9.14
N ASP A 347 1.07 -21.79 -9.64
CA ASP A 347 1.40 -23.06 -8.96
C ASP A 347 2.92 -23.23 -8.82
N LYS A 348 3.70 -22.89 -9.86
CA LYS A 348 5.16 -22.95 -9.83
C LYS A 348 5.74 -21.91 -8.85
N ALA A 349 5.19 -20.71 -8.84
CA ALA A 349 5.61 -19.65 -7.92
C ALA A 349 5.36 -20.05 -6.47
N ILE A 350 4.18 -20.57 -6.15
CA ILE A 350 3.82 -21.03 -4.81
C ILE A 350 4.73 -22.19 -4.37
N ALA A 351 4.97 -23.15 -5.23
CA ALA A 351 5.87 -24.27 -4.93
C ALA A 351 7.29 -23.79 -4.60
N ALA A 352 7.82 -22.83 -5.38
CA ALA A 352 9.14 -22.26 -5.14
C ALA A 352 9.19 -21.44 -3.84
N LEU A 353 8.17 -20.63 -3.57
CA LEU A 353 8.01 -19.86 -2.35
C LEU A 353 7.97 -20.77 -1.11
N THR A 354 7.10 -21.78 -1.12
CA THR A 354 6.92 -22.71 -0.01
C THR A 354 8.20 -23.50 0.29
N ALA A 355 8.99 -23.82 -0.73
CA ALA A 355 10.25 -24.54 -0.58
C ALA A 355 11.31 -23.79 0.24
N VAL A 356 11.21 -22.44 0.40
CA VAL A 356 12.20 -21.64 1.12
C VAL A 356 12.02 -21.79 2.64
N HIS A 357 10.84 -21.49 3.15
CA HIS A 357 10.56 -21.43 4.58
C HIS A 357 9.34 -22.27 5.03
N GLY A 358 8.73 -23.01 4.11
CA GLY A 358 7.54 -23.82 4.40
C GLY A 358 6.25 -23.01 4.53
N THR A 359 6.26 -21.73 4.14
CA THR A 359 5.07 -20.88 4.17
C THR A 359 4.07 -21.34 3.13
N GLU A 360 2.88 -21.73 3.55
CA GLU A 360 1.82 -22.20 2.66
C GLU A 360 1.05 -21.02 2.07
N PHE A 361 0.98 -20.96 0.74
CA PHE A 361 0.18 -20.02 -0.02
C PHE A 361 -0.92 -20.75 -0.79
N GLN A 362 -2.04 -20.07 -1.00
CA GLN A 362 -3.08 -20.52 -1.93
C GLN A 362 -3.05 -19.65 -3.19
N GLY A 363 -3.47 -20.19 -4.33
CA GLY A 363 -3.44 -19.45 -5.58
C GLY A 363 -4.55 -19.82 -6.54
N GLY A 364 -4.90 -18.86 -7.42
CA GLY A 364 -5.95 -19.01 -8.40
C GLY A 364 -6.47 -17.66 -8.91
N SER A 365 -7.65 -17.68 -9.55
CA SER A 365 -8.30 -16.42 -9.94
C SER A 365 -8.68 -15.60 -8.71
N LYS A 366 -8.51 -14.29 -8.79
CA LYS A 366 -8.80 -13.38 -7.67
C LYS A 366 -10.26 -13.52 -7.18
N HIS A 367 -11.20 -13.69 -8.11
CA HIS A 367 -12.62 -13.85 -7.79
C HIS A 367 -12.89 -15.03 -6.85
N GLU A 368 -12.22 -16.16 -7.10
CA GLU A 368 -12.45 -17.43 -6.38
C GLU A 368 -11.57 -17.54 -5.13
N THR A 369 -10.36 -16.98 -5.18
CA THR A 369 -9.33 -17.19 -4.16
C THR A 369 -9.53 -16.31 -2.93
N ILE A 370 -9.92 -15.03 -3.11
CA ILE A 370 -10.11 -14.12 -1.97
C ILE A 370 -11.58 -13.71 -1.83
N TYR A 371 -12.02 -12.79 -2.63
CA TYR A 371 -13.41 -12.32 -2.72
C TYR A 371 -13.62 -11.52 -4.01
N PRO A 372 -14.85 -11.51 -4.57
CA PRO A 372 -15.16 -10.68 -5.72
C PRO A 372 -14.92 -9.20 -5.43
N SER A 373 -14.18 -8.52 -6.32
CA SER A 373 -13.90 -7.09 -6.21
C SER A 373 -13.65 -6.46 -7.57
N SER A 374 -14.03 -5.19 -7.70
CA SER A 374 -13.95 -4.39 -8.91
C SER A 374 -12.95 -3.25 -8.77
N GLY A 375 -12.52 -2.65 -9.88
CA GLY A 375 -11.67 -1.46 -9.89
C GLY A 375 -10.23 -1.70 -9.45
N GLY A 376 -9.73 -2.94 -9.52
CA GLY A 376 -8.38 -3.30 -9.10
C GLY A 376 -7.32 -3.09 -10.18
N SER A 377 -6.08 -2.80 -9.75
CA SER A 377 -4.93 -2.52 -10.62
C SER A 377 -4.57 -3.69 -11.53
N ILE A 378 -4.55 -4.94 -11.01
CA ILE A 378 -4.18 -6.12 -11.81
C ILE A 378 -5.20 -6.46 -12.89
N ASP A 379 -6.49 -6.30 -12.58
CA ASP A 379 -7.55 -6.56 -13.56
C ASP A 379 -7.45 -5.55 -14.69
N TRP A 380 -7.23 -4.28 -14.37
CA TRP A 380 -7.00 -3.21 -15.32
C TRP A 380 -5.72 -3.43 -16.14
N ALA A 381 -4.62 -3.82 -15.50
CA ALA A 381 -3.35 -4.11 -16.19
C ALA A 381 -3.52 -5.24 -17.22
N TYR A 382 -4.28 -6.27 -16.88
CA TYR A 382 -4.60 -7.35 -17.79
C TYR A 382 -5.58 -6.92 -18.90
N GLN A 383 -6.73 -6.35 -18.53
CA GLN A 383 -7.81 -6.06 -19.46
C GLN A 383 -7.53 -4.88 -20.38
N GLU A 384 -7.00 -3.76 -19.82
CA GLU A 384 -6.84 -2.50 -20.53
C GLU A 384 -5.42 -2.26 -21.02
N ALA A 385 -4.42 -2.48 -20.16
CA ALA A 385 -3.02 -2.34 -20.55
C ALA A 385 -2.48 -3.56 -21.31
N LYS A 386 -3.27 -4.65 -21.43
CA LYS A 386 -2.93 -5.88 -22.18
C LYS A 386 -1.63 -6.54 -21.72
N ILE A 387 -1.34 -6.45 -20.42
CA ILE A 387 -0.19 -7.13 -19.82
C ILE A 387 -0.58 -8.58 -19.50
N PRO A 388 -0.05 -9.57 -20.23
CA PRO A 388 -0.58 -10.93 -20.20
C PRO A 388 -0.32 -11.69 -18.90
N VAL A 389 0.74 -11.34 -18.16
CA VAL A 389 1.07 -11.94 -16.86
C VAL A 389 0.87 -10.88 -15.79
N SER A 390 -0.34 -10.80 -15.25
CA SER A 390 -0.70 -9.87 -14.19
C SER A 390 -1.02 -10.67 -12.92
N LEU A 391 -0.29 -10.38 -11.83
CA LEU A 391 -0.34 -11.16 -10.59
C LEU A 391 -0.41 -10.22 -9.39
N THR A 392 -1.06 -10.69 -8.32
CA THR A 392 -1.04 -10.01 -7.02
C THR A 392 -0.71 -10.98 -5.91
N PHE A 393 0.20 -10.56 -5.04
CA PHE A 393 0.51 -11.25 -3.79
C PHE A 393 -0.27 -10.62 -2.64
N GLU A 394 -0.86 -11.44 -1.80
CA GLU A 394 -1.15 -11.13 -0.41
C GLU A 394 -0.08 -11.82 0.42
N LEU A 395 0.90 -11.06 0.89
CA LEU A 395 2.09 -11.56 1.59
C LEU A 395 1.74 -12.20 2.95
N ARG A 396 2.78 -12.56 3.74
CA ARG A 396 2.62 -13.22 5.05
C ARG A 396 1.65 -12.50 5.97
N GLY A 397 1.05 -13.27 6.81
CA GLY A 397 -0.02 -13.04 7.75
C GLY A 397 -1.13 -14.02 7.44
N PRO A 398 -1.06 -15.29 7.94
CA PRO A 398 -2.14 -16.25 7.70
C PRO A 398 -3.45 -15.67 8.25
N PRO A 399 -4.59 -15.98 7.64
CA PRO A 399 -5.88 -15.37 7.99
C PRO A 399 -6.27 -15.49 9.47
N ASP A 400 -5.74 -16.46 10.18
CA ASP A 400 -5.99 -16.69 11.60
C ASP A 400 -4.89 -16.13 12.54
N SER A 401 -3.90 -15.44 11.98
CA SER A 401 -2.86 -14.74 12.74
C SER A 401 -3.37 -13.45 13.36
N THR A 402 -2.72 -13.03 14.42
CA THR A 402 -2.86 -11.68 15.01
C THR A 402 -1.98 -10.65 14.31
N ASP A 403 -1.02 -11.11 13.48
CA ASP A 403 -0.03 -10.22 12.85
C ASP A 403 -0.66 -9.35 11.77
N MET A 404 -1.52 -9.92 10.93
CA MET A 404 -2.27 -9.19 9.91
C MET A 404 -1.40 -8.12 9.19
N PHE A 405 -1.73 -6.83 9.37
CA PHE A 405 -0.97 -5.69 8.83
C PHE A 405 0.21 -5.27 9.73
N ILE A 406 0.27 -5.75 10.98
CA ILE A 406 1.30 -5.42 11.98
C ILE A 406 2.30 -6.59 12.03
N LEU A 407 2.89 -6.89 10.87
CA LEU A 407 3.83 -8.00 10.76
C LEU A 407 5.16 -7.61 11.42
N PRO A 408 5.71 -8.43 12.35
CA PRO A 408 6.99 -8.14 12.97
C PRO A 408 8.13 -7.95 11.97
N ALA A 409 9.01 -6.98 12.22
CA ALA A 409 10.07 -6.59 11.27
C ALA A 409 11.07 -7.74 10.97
N GLU A 410 11.26 -8.67 11.91
CA GLU A 410 12.06 -9.90 11.70
C GLU A 410 11.49 -10.83 10.61
N GLN A 411 10.23 -10.61 10.18
CA GLN A 411 9.63 -11.33 9.07
C GLN A 411 9.96 -10.72 7.70
N ILE A 412 10.52 -9.51 7.63
CA ILE A 412 10.80 -8.83 6.35
C ILE A 412 11.75 -9.66 5.48
N THR A 413 12.88 -10.10 6.05
CA THR A 413 13.86 -10.92 5.30
C THR A 413 13.27 -12.25 4.85
N PRO A 414 12.65 -13.08 5.72
CA PRO A 414 12.01 -14.32 5.28
C PRO A 414 10.95 -14.13 4.20
N VAL A 415 10.11 -13.09 4.30
CA VAL A 415 9.11 -12.74 3.26
C VAL A 415 9.81 -12.37 1.95
N GLY A 416 10.87 -11.57 2.02
CA GLY A 416 11.64 -11.19 0.86
C GLY A 416 12.29 -12.38 0.15
N GLU A 417 12.89 -13.31 0.90
CA GLU A 417 13.54 -14.51 0.37
C GLU A 417 12.56 -15.44 -0.35
N GLU A 418 11.43 -15.77 0.28
CA GLU A 418 10.42 -16.63 -0.34
C GLU A 418 9.73 -15.96 -1.53
N THR A 419 9.48 -14.66 -1.46
CA THR A 419 8.90 -13.90 -2.58
C THR A 419 9.90 -13.79 -3.74
N MET A 420 11.21 -13.66 -3.48
CA MET A 420 12.24 -13.68 -4.53
C MET A 420 12.26 -15.03 -5.27
N ALA A 421 12.14 -16.14 -4.53
CA ALA A 421 12.04 -17.47 -5.15
C ALA A 421 10.80 -17.60 -6.03
N ALA A 422 9.67 -17.04 -5.61
CA ALA A 422 8.45 -16.97 -6.43
C ALA A 422 8.68 -16.13 -7.70
N PHE A 423 9.36 -14.99 -7.61
CA PHE A 423 9.66 -14.12 -8.77
C PHE A 423 10.53 -14.86 -9.81
N VAL A 424 11.55 -15.62 -9.37
CA VAL A 424 12.34 -16.48 -10.25
C VAL A 424 11.42 -17.45 -10.99
N ALA A 425 10.57 -18.18 -10.26
CA ALA A 425 9.68 -19.17 -10.85
C ALA A 425 8.63 -18.56 -11.81
N ILE A 426 8.07 -17.37 -11.48
CA ILE A 426 7.16 -16.64 -12.36
C ILE A 426 7.83 -16.34 -13.70
N VAL A 427 9.03 -15.78 -13.67
CA VAL A 427 9.73 -15.38 -14.89
C VAL A 427 10.18 -16.59 -15.70
N GLU A 428 10.76 -17.62 -15.07
CA GLU A 428 11.16 -18.87 -15.73
C GLU A 428 9.96 -19.54 -16.43
N GLU A 429 8.81 -19.64 -15.76
CA GLU A 429 7.62 -20.28 -16.34
C GLU A 429 6.96 -19.41 -17.43
N ALA A 430 6.90 -18.09 -17.24
CA ALA A 430 6.40 -17.17 -18.25
C ALA A 430 7.29 -17.16 -19.51
N GLN A 431 8.63 -17.23 -19.35
CA GLN A 431 9.56 -17.39 -20.47
C GLN A 431 9.33 -18.71 -21.19
N ARG A 432 9.16 -19.82 -20.46
CA ARG A 432 8.86 -21.13 -21.04
C ARG A 432 7.58 -21.14 -21.90
N MET A 433 6.62 -20.27 -21.54
CA MET A 433 5.36 -20.11 -22.27
C MET A 433 5.42 -19.05 -23.39
N GLY A 434 6.59 -18.44 -23.66
CA GLY A 434 6.80 -17.51 -24.77
C GLY A 434 6.35 -16.07 -24.49
N TYR A 435 6.08 -15.68 -23.23
CA TYR A 435 5.64 -14.32 -22.93
C TYR A 435 6.75 -13.26 -23.08
N TYR A 436 8.00 -13.67 -23.11
CA TYR A 436 9.15 -12.79 -23.29
C TYR A 436 9.88 -12.96 -24.64
N ASP A 437 9.30 -13.71 -25.55
CA ASP A 437 9.85 -13.91 -26.92
C ASP A 437 9.72 -12.65 -27.79
#